data_9a6238fe0409f63da171abd4934f728e
#
_entry.id   9a6238fe0409f63da171abd4934f728e
#
_cell.length_a   1.000
_cell.length_b   1.000
_cell.length_c   1.000
_cell.angle_alpha   90.00
_cell.angle_beta   90.00
_cell.angle_gamma   90.00
#
_symmetry.space_group_name_H-M   'P 1'
#
loop_
_entity.id
_entity.type
_entity.pdbx_description
1 polymer ?
#
loop_
_entity_poly.entity_id
_entity_poly.type
_entity_poly.pdbx_seq_one_letter_code
_entity_poly.pdbx_strand_id
1 'polypeptide(L)'
;MERSGKRILRLHTADPVAFGFQPPESLLLDVHRSLADSPGYCHPQGLTPARRAIVQHYRSIGVPRVDIDNVYVGNGASELIFMATQAVLEDGDEVLVPLPSHPLWTGAITMAGGTPVPYQCDEQAGWQPDLVDLARKVTPRTKALLVINPNNPTGAVYDRTTLLGLAEAARRHRLVLFTDEVHDKILFDDAAHIPLATLAPDLLCFTFNGLSKAYRVGGFRAGWLLLTGPLRRTTPFAEALNALAALRGCPNVPAQHAIAPALGSSGGSAMALPGGRLAEQRDLAWQVLNDVGMRCVKPRGALYVFASHRRTEARIADDRRLALDLLRQEHILVAPGSDFGWPAPDRLRLVTLASSDTLTDAVIRTSRFLEEYQQ
;
A
#
# COMPACT_ATOMS: atom_id res chain seq x y z
N MET A 1 -7.01 -26.63 10.26
CA MET A 1 -6.63 -26.15 11.63
C MET A 1 -7.81 -25.46 12.31
N GLU A 2 -8.39 -24.39 11.78
CA GLU A 2 -9.55 -23.71 12.41
C GLU A 2 -10.77 -24.62 12.54
N ARG A 3 -11.05 -25.46 11.53
CA ARG A 3 -12.12 -26.46 11.62
C ARG A 3 -11.92 -27.49 12.75
N SER A 4 -10.70 -27.64 13.26
CA SER A 4 -10.36 -28.48 14.42
C SER A 4 -10.29 -27.69 15.73
N GLY A 5 -10.81 -26.44 15.77
CA GLY A 5 -10.89 -25.60 16.97
C GLY A 5 -9.60 -24.86 17.34
N LYS A 6 -8.57 -24.89 16.49
CA LYS A 6 -7.31 -24.20 16.77
C LYS A 6 -7.42 -22.71 16.39
N ARG A 7 -7.12 -21.82 17.32
CA ARG A 7 -7.08 -20.38 17.08
C ARG A 7 -5.77 -20.03 16.35
N ILE A 8 -5.89 -19.39 15.17
CA ILE A 8 -4.74 -18.93 14.38
C ILE A 8 -4.56 -17.43 14.60
N LEU A 9 -3.34 -17.01 14.96
CA LEU A 9 -2.95 -15.62 15.02
C LEU A 9 -2.52 -15.15 13.61
N ARG A 10 -3.34 -14.30 12.98
CA ARG A 10 -3.17 -13.85 11.60
C ARG A 10 -2.40 -12.54 11.52
N LEU A 11 -1.07 -12.60 11.51
CA LEU A 11 -0.20 -11.42 11.38
C LEU A 11 0.21 -11.11 9.92
N HIS A 12 -0.37 -11.81 8.93
CA HIS A 12 -0.09 -11.60 7.51
C HIS A 12 -1.01 -10.59 6.82
N THR A 13 -2.19 -10.33 7.38
CA THR A 13 -3.22 -9.48 6.75
C THR A 13 -3.39 -8.16 7.49
N ALA A 14 -3.21 -7.04 6.78
CA ALA A 14 -3.45 -5.70 7.32
C ALA A 14 -4.94 -5.32 7.24
N ASP A 15 -5.73 -5.94 8.11
CA ASP A 15 -7.13 -5.60 8.35
C ASP A 15 -7.30 -5.05 9.77
N PRO A 16 -7.35 -3.71 9.96
CA PRO A 16 -7.45 -3.12 11.28
C PRO A 16 -8.68 -3.57 12.07
N VAL A 17 -9.80 -3.82 11.41
CA VAL A 17 -11.05 -4.23 12.08
C VAL A 17 -10.91 -5.58 12.78
N ALA A 18 -10.18 -6.52 12.16
CA ALA A 18 -9.91 -7.84 12.75
C ALA A 18 -9.13 -7.77 14.08
N PHE A 19 -8.47 -6.62 14.34
CA PHE A 19 -7.71 -6.36 15.55
C PHE A 19 -8.38 -5.33 16.48
N GLY A 20 -9.69 -5.08 16.29
CA GLY A 20 -10.48 -4.21 17.16
C GLY A 20 -10.33 -2.71 16.88
N PHE A 21 -9.75 -2.32 15.76
CA PHE A 21 -9.74 -0.93 15.33
C PHE A 21 -11.03 -0.62 14.58
N GLN A 22 -12.01 -0.07 15.27
CA GLN A 22 -13.31 0.25 14.66
C GLN A 22 -13.22 1.49 13.77
N PRO A 23 -13.99 1.53 12.66
CA PRO A 23 -14.14 2.74 11.86
C PRO A 23 -14.84 3.84 12.66
N PRO A 24 -14.72 5.12 12.25
CA PRO A 24 -15.49 6.20 12.86
C PRO A 24 -17.00 5.92 12.74
N GLU A 25 -17.73 6.00 13.88
CA GLU A 25 -19.17 5.76 13.89
C GLU A 25 -19.94 6.73 12.98
N SER A 26 -19.52 7.99 12.95
CA SER A 26 -20.10 9.00 12.06
C SER A 26 -20.06 8.59 10.60
N LEU A 27 -18.95 7.97 10.15
CA LEU A 27 -18.81 7.48 8.79
C LEU A 27 -19.80 6.34 8.47
N LEU A 28 -20.01 5.42 9.41
CA LEU A 28 -20.99 4.33 9.29
C LEU A 28 -22.40 4.88 9.23
N LEU A 29 -22.74 5.86 10.06
CA LEU A 29 -24.04 6.51 10.07
C LEU A 29 -24.33 7.26 8.77
N ASP A 30 -23.34 7.97 8.22
CA ASP A 30 -23.48 8.68 6.94
C ASP A 30 -23.75 7.73 5.77
N VAL A 31 -23.04 6.59 5.72
CA VAL A 31 -23.32 5.54 4.73
C VAL A 31 -24.73 4.96 4.91
N HIS A 32 -25.10 4.65 6.16
CA HIS A 32 -26.44 4.13 6.47
C HIS A 32 -27.58 5.08 5.99
N ARG A 33 -27.45 6.37 6.26
CA ARG A 33 -28.42 7.38 5.81
C ARG A 33 -28.54 7.48 4.30
N SER A 34 -27.43 7.22 3.59
CA SER A 34 -27.37 7.32 2.13
C SER A 34 -27.76 6.03 1.38
N LEU A 35 -28.12 4.96 2.10
CA LEU A 35 -28.50 3.69 1.46
C LEU A 35 -29.74 3.83 0.55
N ALA A 36 -30.69 4.68 0.93
CA ALA A 36 -31.91 4.92 0.13
C ALA A 36 -31.60 5.53 -1.25
N ASP A 37 -30.47 6.24 -1.38
CA ASP A 37 -30.01 6.88 -2.62
C ASP A 37 -29.09 5.99 -3.46
N SER A 38 -28.88 4.72 -3.04
CA SER A 38 -27.87 3.84 -3.59
C SER A 38 -28.35 2.73 -4.53
N PRO A 39 -29.65 2.48 -4.76
CA PRO A 39 -30.08 1.28 -5.50
C PRO A 39 -29.83 1.36 -7.02
N GLY A 40 -29.62 2.56 -7.56
CA GLY A 40 -29.38 2.78 -8.99
C GLY A 40 -27.91 2.75 -9.38
N TYR A 41 -27.66 2.60 -10.69
CA TYR A 41 -26.30 2.82 -11.23
C TYR A 41 -25.90 4.30 -11.12
N CYS A 42 -24.59 4.54 -10.96
CA CYS A 42 -24.02 5.89 -11.01
C CYS A 42 -23.15 6.09 -12.26
N HIS A 43 -22.58 7.28 -12.40
CA HIS A 43 -21.60 7.55 -13.45
C HIS A 43 -20.44 6.54 -13.39
N PRO A 44 -19.89 6.04 -14.52
CA PRO A 44 -18.80 5.07 -14.55
C PRO A 44 -17.54 5.49 -13.74
N GLN A 45 -17.22 6.76 -13.68
CA GLN A 45 -16.14 7.28 -12.85
C GLN A 45 -16.48 7.38 -11.35
N GLY A 46 -17.75 7.18 -10.97
CA GLY A 46 -18.24 7.27 -9.60
C GLY A 46 -19.15 8.47 -9.33
N LEU A 47 -19.71 8.50 -8.11
CA LEU A 47 -20.60 9.57 -7.65
C LEU A 47 -19.93 10.92 -7.67
N THR A 48 -20.62 11.94 -8.20
CA THR A 48 -20.12 13.33 -8.25
C THR A 48 -19.73 13.87 -6.85
N PRO A 49 -20.50 13.67 -5.77
CA PRO A 49 -20.10 14.12 -4.44
C PRO A 49 -18.78 13.50 -3.97
N ALA A 50 -18.57 12.20 -4.19
CA ALA A 50 -17.33 11.51 -3.84
C ALA A 50 -16.14 12.07 -4.63
N ARG A 51 -16.28 12.22 -5.94
CA ARG A 51 -15.24 12.79 -6.83
C ARG A 51 -14.89 14.23 -6.44
N ARG A 52 -15.89 15.05 -6.12
CA ARG A 52 -15.67 16.43 -5.63
C ARG A 52 -14.89 16.47 -4.31
N ALA A 53 -15.22 15.59 -3.37
CA ALA A 53 -14.51 15.49 -2.10
C ALA A 53 -13.02 15.12 -2.31
N ILE A 54 -12.75 14.19 -3.24
CA ILE A 54 -11.38 13.82 -3.63
C ILE A 54 -10.65 15.04 -4.24
N VAL A 55 -11.28 15.76 -5.17
CA VAL A 55 -10.71 16.97 -5.76
C VAL A 55 -10.36 18.01 -4.69
N GLN A 56 -11.30 18.28 -3.78
CA GLN A 56 -11.09 19.25 -2.69
C GLN A 56 -9.92 18.83 -1.79
N HIS A 57 -9.87 17.54 -1.43
CA HIS A 57 -8.79 16.99 -0.62
C HIS A 57 -7.41 17.20 -1.28
N TYR A 58 -7.23 16.77 -2.54
CA TYR A 58 -5.94 16.90 -3.19
C TYR A 58 -5.54 18.35 -3.46
N ARG A 59 -6.50 19.24 -3.75
CA ARG A 59 -6.24 20.69 -3.85
C ARG A 59 -5.80 21.28 -2.52
N SER A 60 -6.41 20.87 -1.40
CA SER A 60 -6.06 21.37 -0.05
C SER A 60 -4.65 20.98 0.38
N ILE A 61 -4.12 19.86 -0.11
CA ILE A 61 -2.74 19.42 0.16
C ILE A 61 -1.76 19.83 -0.95
N GLY A 62 -2.17 20.74 -1.85
CA GLY A 62 -1.28 21.40 -2.81
C GLY A 62 -1.00 20.62 -4.10
N VAL A 63 -1.75 19.58 -4.42
CA VAL A 63 -1.60 18.87 -5.71
C VAL A 63 -2.14 19.77 -6.83
N PRO A 64 -1.33 20.09 -7.84
CA PRO A 64 -1.75 20.98 -8.93
C PRO A 64 -2.58 20.26 -9.99
N ARG A 65 -3.35 21.02 -10.76
CA ARG A 65 -4.11 20.51 -11.93
C ARG A 65 -5.07 19.38 -11.63
N VAL A 66 -5.65 19.38 -10.43
CA VAL A 66 -6.67 18.40 -10.04
C VAL A 66 -8.00 18.79 -10.69
N ASP A 67 -8.51 17.91 -11.54
CA ASP A 67 -9.81 18.04 -12.20
C ASP A 67 -10.73 16.87 -11.85
N ILE A 68 -12.03 17.14 -11.77
CA ILE A 68 -13.02 16.11 -11.43
C ILE A 68 -13.12 15.04 -12.52
N ASP A 69 -12.88 15.41 -13.78
CA ASP A 69 -12.93 14.48 -14.91
C ASP A 69 -11.73 13.51 -14.96
N ASN A 70 -10.72 13.79 -14.14
CA ASN A 70 -9.55 12.94 -13.97
C ASN A 70 -9.59 12.11 -12.66
N VAL A 71 -10.75 12.06 -11.97
CA VAL A 71 -10.96 11.27 -10.76
C VAL A 71 -11.82 10.05 -11.07
N TYR A 72 -11.32 8.87 -10.74
CA TYR A 72 -12.00 7.59 -10.89
C TYR A 72 -12.15 6.93 -9.53
N VAL A 73 -13.39 6.64 -9.14
CA VAL A 73 -13.69 5.82 -7.96
C VAL A 73 -13.76 4.35 -8.38
N GLY A 74 -13.26 3.45 -7.52
CA GLY A 74 -13.25 2.02 -7.81
C GLY A 74 -13.60 1.16 -6.59
N ASN A 75 -13.78 -0.13 -6.84
CA ASN A 75 -14.04 -1.13 -5.82
C ASN A 75 -12.73 -1.44 -5.02
N GLY A 76 -12.22 -0.41 -4.35
CA GLY A 76 -10.89 -0.31 -3.76
C GLY A 76 -9.84 0.10 -4.79
N ALA A 77 -8.68 0.55 -4.29
CA ALA A 77 -7.54 0.90 -5.15
C ALA A 77 -7.10 -0.28 -6.04
N SER A 78 -7.30 -1.52 -5.59
CA SER A 78 -6.90 -2.72 -6.33
C SER A 78 -7.53 -2.81 -7.72
N GLU A 79 -8.83 -2.53 -7.86
CA GLU A 79 -9.50 -2.51 -9.17
C GLU A 79 -8.88 -1.45 -10.09
N LEU A 80 -8.62 -0.27 -9.55
CA LEU A 80 -8.06 0.85 -10.31
C LEU A 80 -6.60 0.61 -10.73
N ILE A 81 -5.84 -0.15 -9.94
CA ILE A 81 -4.50 -0.60 -10.30
C ILE A 81 -4.57 -1.50 -11.55
N PHE A 82 -5.48 -2.49 -11.56
CA PHE A 82 -5.68 -3.33 -12.76
C PHE A 82 -6.13 -2.50 -13.97
N MET A 83 -7.07 -1.58 -13.80
CA MET A 83 -7.51 -0.70 -14.89
C MET A 83 -6.36 0.17 -15.42
N ALA A 84 -5.57 0.76 -14.54
CA ALA A 84 -4.47 1.64 -14.93
C ALA A 84 -3.33 0.88 -15.63
N THR A 85 -2.98 -0.32 -15.16
CA THR A 85 -1.98 -1.15 -15.82
C THR A 85 -2.43 -1.54 -17.23
N GLN A 86 -3.70 -1.91 -17.41
CA GLN A 86 -4.26 -2.20 -18.74
C GLN A 86 -4.34 -0.97 -19.65
N ALA A 87 -4.58 0.23 -19.09
CA ALA A 87 -4.62 1.46 -19.88
C ALA A 87 -3.24 1.96 -20.32
N VAL A 88 -2.16 1.57 -19.62
CA VAL A 88 -0.81 2.13 -19.80
C VAL A 88 0.14 1.15 -20.49
N LEU A 89 0.01 -0.16 -20.22
CA LEU A 89 0.99 -1.16 -20.62
C LEU A 89 0.57 -1.93 -21.88
N GLU A 90 1.56 -2.20 -22.72
CA GLU A 90 1.53 -3.12 -23.84
C GLU A 90 2.43 -4.32 -23.54
N ASP A 91 2.30 -5.38 -24.35
CA ASP A 91 3.12 -6.58 -24.24
C ASP A 91 4.62 -6.24 -24.34
N GLY A 92 5.38 -6.65 -23.33
CA GLY A 92 6.81 -6.41 -23.25
C GLY A 92 7.24 -5.07 -22.64
N ASP A 93 6.30 -4.19 -22.30
CA ASP A 93 6.60 -2.98 -21.53
C ASP A 93 7.16 -3.33 -20.14
N GLU A 94 8.10 -2.55 -19.65
CA GLU A 94 8.71 -2.72 -18.34
C GLU A 94 8.21 -1.64 -17.36
N VAL A 95 7.96 -2.05 -16.12
CA VAL A 95 7.63 -1.14 -15.03
C VAL A 95 8.67 -1.29 -13.91
N LEU A 96 9.36 -0.21 -13.57
CA LEU A 96 10.24 -0.17 -12.41
C LEU A 96 9.40 -0.25 -11.13
N VAL A 97 9.68 -1.24 -10.27
CA VAL A 97 8.95 -1.47 -9.02
C VAL A 97 9.92 -1.47 -7.83
N PRO A 98 9.53 -0.96 -6.64
CA PRO A 98 10.42 -1.02 -5.48
C PRO A 98 10.68 -2.48 -5.06
N LEU A 99 11.84 -2.76 -4.54
CA LEU A 99 12.17 -4.04 -3.93
C LEU A 99 12.54 -3.84 -2.46
N PRO A 100 11.74 -4.38 -1.52
CA PRO A 100 10.54 -5.19 -1.70
C PRO A 100 9.30 -4.41 -2.14
N SER A 101 8.33 -5.10 -2.79
CA SER A 101 7.11 -4.50 -3.34
C SER A 101 5.85 -5.28 -2.96
N HIS A 102 4.71 -4.57 -2.93
CA HIS A 102 3.41 -5.20 -2.72
C HIS A 102 3.02 -6.09 -3.91
N PRO A 103 2.71 -7.39 -3.70
CA PRO A 103 2.48 -8.37 -4.80
C PRO A 103 1.30 -8.04 -5.72
N LEU A 104 0.35 -7.21 -5.28
CA LEU A 104 -0.73 -6.73 -6.13
C LEU A 104 -0.20 -6.01 -7.38
N TRP A 105 0.85 -5.19 -7.21
CA TRP A 105 1.43 -4.41 -8.30
C TRP A 105 2.15 -5.30 -9.31
N THR A 106 3.02 -6.20 -8.83
CA THR A 106 3.73 -7.12 -9.72
C THR A 106 2.76 -8.03 -10.47
N GLY A 107 1.71 -8.51 -9.78
CA GLY A 107 0.64 -9.30 -10.40
C GLY A 107 -0.14 -8.52 -11.46
N ALA A 108 -0.57 -7.28 -11.16
CA ALA A 108 -1.33 -6.45 -12.10
C ALA A 108 -0.50 -6.10 -13.36
N ILE A 109 0.78 -5.77 -13.18
CA ILE A 109 1.71 -5.49 -14.28
C ILE A 109 1.84 -6.72 -15.18
N THR A 110 2.10 -7.90 -14.59
CA THR A 110 2.23 -9.16 -15.36
C THR A 110 0.95 -9.53 -16.09
N MET A 111 -0.22 -9.35 -15.45
CA MET A 111 -1.52 -9.63 -16.08
C MET A 111 -1.84 -8.66 -17.23
N ALA A 112 -1.25 -7.47 -17.24
CA ALA A 112 -1.36 -6.51 -18.34
C ALA A 112 -0.32 -6.74 -19.47
N GLY A 113 0.45 -7.84 -19.46
CA GLY A 113 1.51 -8.13 -20.43
C GLY A 113 2.84 -7.47 -20.13
N GLY A 114 2.93 -6.67 -19.07
CA GLY A 114 4.17 -5.98 -18.68
C GLY A 114 5.10 -6.84 -17.83
N THR A 115 6.34 -6.41 -17.71
CA THR A 115 7.38 -7.02 -16.89
C THR A 115 7.74 -6.11 -15.71
N PRO A 116 7.54 -6.54 -14.45
CA PRO A 116 8.03 -5.79 -13.28
C PRO A 116 9.55 -5.91 -13.17
N VAL A 117 10.24 -4.78 -13.16
CA VAL A 117 11.70 -4.67 -13.02
C VAL A 117 12.02 -4.07 -11.64
N PRO A 118 12.51 -4.85 -10.67
CA PRO A 118 12.71 -4.37 -9.32
C PRO A 118 13.93 -3.46 -9.19
N TYR A 119 13.76 -2.26 -8.58
CA TYR A 119 14.86 -1.41 -8.11
C TYR A 119 15.03 -1.55 -6.59
N GLN A 120 16.28 -1.50 -6.13
CA GLN A 120 16.60 -1.72 -4.72
C GLN A 120 16.10 -0.57 -3.84
N CYS A 121 15.55 -0.93 -2.67
CA CYS A 121 15.40 -0.03 -1.54
C CYS A 121 16.42 -0.43 -0.48
N ASP A 122 17.27 0.52 -0.06
CA ASP A 122 18.39 0.24 0.85
C ASP A 122 17.91 0.18 2.29
N GLU A 123 18.06 -0.99 2.91
CA GLU A 123 17.73 -1.19 4.32
C GLU A 123 18.57 -0.29 5.25
N GLN A 124 19.85 -0.08 4.93
CA GLN A 124 20.75 0.73 5.76
C GLN A 124 20.38 2.22 5.70
N ALA A 125 19.78 2.65 4.61
CA ALA A 125 19.19 3.98 4.44
C ALA A 125 17.72 4.06 4.85
N GLY A 126 17.22 3.13 5.68
CA GLY A 126 15.81 3.11 6.12
C GLY A 126 14.83 2.73 5.02
N TRP A 127 15.24 1.88 4.10
CA TRP A 127 14.47 1.42 2.94
C TRP A 127 14.16 2.53 1.91
N GLN A 128 15.00 3.57 1.84
CA GLN A 128 14.88 4.56 0.75
C GLN A 128 15.28 3.91 -0.59
N PRO A 129 14.60 4.27 -1.72
CA PRO A 129 14.99 3.86 -3.05
C PRO A 129 16.45 4.21 -3.41
N ASP A 130 17.19 3.25 -3.93
CA ASP A 130 18.51 3.48 -4.52
C ASP A 130 18.36 4.02 -5.95
N LEU A 131 18.56 5.34 -6.09
CA LEU A 131 18.42 6.03 -7.37
C LEU A 131 19.49 5.62 -8.40
N VAL A 132 20.65 5.13 -7.94
CA VAL A 132 21.71 4.64 -8.84
C VAL A 132 21.33 3.29 -9.41
N ASP A 133 20.85 2.38 -8.58
CA ASP A 133 20.33 1.08 -9.03
C ASP A 133 19.12 1.26 -9.97
N LEU A 134 18.18 2.15 -9.61
CA LEU A 134 17.04 2.48 -10.46
C LEU A 134 17.48 2.95 -11.85
N ALA A 135 18.43 3.89 -11.93
CA ALA A 135 18.90 4.42 -13.19
C ALA A 135 19.56 3.37 -14.10
N ARG A 136 20.26 2.38 -13.51
CA ARG A 136 20.88 1.27 -14.23
C ARG A 136 19.86 0.29 -14.83
N LYS A 137 18.65 0.25 -14.31
CA LYS A 137 17.58 -0.68 -14.72
C LYS A 137 16.64 -0.12 -15.78
N VAL A 138 16.78 1.16 -16.10
CA VAL A 138 16.00 1.76 -17.18
C VAL A 138 16.47 1.22 -18.54
N THR A 139 15.52 0.75 -19.34
CA THR A 139 15.72 0.29 -20.71
C THR A 139 14.80 1.06 -21.68
N PRO A 140 14.96 0.91 -22.99
CA PRO A 140 14.02 1.47 -23.96
C PRO A 140 12.57 0.97 -23.81
N ARG A 141 12.35 -0.17 -23.12
CA ARG A 141 11.03 -0.74 -22.85
C ARG A 141 10.43 -0.21 -21.55
N THR A 142 11.19 0.51 -20.74
CA THR A 142 10.68 1.03 -19.46
C THR A 142 9.61 2.08 -19.72
N LYS A 143 8.37 1.78 -19.32
CA LYS A 143 7.18 2.61 -19.53
C LYS A 143 6.80 3.42 -18.31
N ALA A 144 6.92 2.82 -17.12
CA ALA A 144 6.45 3.43 -15.89
C ALA A 144 7.40 3.20 -14.71
N LEU A 145 7.28 4.07 -13.72
CA LEU A 145 7.92 3.97 -12.41
C LEU A 145 6.85 3.90 -11.34
N LEU A 146 6.84 2.82 -10.56
CA LEU A 146 5.99 2.66 -9.39
C LEU A 146 6.68 3.17 -8.14
N VAL A 147 5.96 3.98 -7.37
CA VAL A 147 6.35 4.47 -6.03
C VAL A 147 5.27 4.08 -5.04
N ILE A 148 5.60 3.31 -4.01
CA ILE A 148 4.69 2.93 -2.92
C ILE A 148 5.14 3.69 -1.67
N ASN A 149 4.39 4.71 -1.24
CA ASN A 149 4.80 5.58 -0.14
C ASN A 149 3.59 6.04 0.70
N PRO A 150 3.52 5.66 1.99
CA PRO A 150 4.42 4.76 2.76
C PRO A 150 4.47 3.34 2.21
N ASN A 151 5.65 2.70 2.28
CA ASN A 151 5.90 1.43 1.61
C ASN A 151 5.28 0.22 2.32
N ASN A 152 4.73 -0.68 1.55
CA ASN A 152 4.40 -2.04 1.95
C ASN A 152 5.37 -2.99 1.23
N PRO A 153 6.26 -3.73 1.94
CA PRO A 153 6.08 -4.21 3.32
C PRO A 153 6.91 -3.48 4.40
N THR A 154 7.76 -2.52 4.07
CA THR A 154 8.82 -2.03 4.97
C THR A 154 8.36 -0.98 5.97
N GLY A 155 7.26 -0.29 5.69
CA GLY A 155 6.83 0.88 6.48
C GLY A 155 7.69 2.13 6.28
N ALA A 156 8.57 2.13 5.28
CA ALA A 156 9.36 3.31 4.94
C ALA A 156 8.47 4.46 4.46
N VAL A 157 8.84 5.67 4.84
CA VAL A 157 8.31 6.93 4.30
C VAL A 157 9.44 7.61 3.57
N TYR A 158 9.28 7.83 2.27
CA TYR A 158 10.34 8.40 1.45
C TYR A 158 10.47 9.90 1.71
N ASP A 159 11.70 10.34 1.88
CA ASP A 159 11.99 11.75 2.11
C ASP A 159 11.84 12.59 0.82
N ARG A 160 11.82 13.91 0.99
CA ARG A 160 11.67 14.85 -0.13
C ARG A 160 12.77 14.70 -1.18
N THR A 161 13.99 14.47 -0.76
CA THR A 161 15.16 14.34 -1.64
C THR A 161 15.03 13.09 -2.53
N THR A 162 14.67 11.95 -1.93
CA THR A 162 14.39 10.71 -2.64
C THR A 162 13.24 10.87 -3.62
N LEU A 163 12.12 11.49 -3.19
CA LEU A 163 10.95 11.72 -4.07
C LEU A 163 11.29 12.64 -5.24
N LEU A 164 12.09 13.68 -5.04
CA LEU A 164 12.58 14.54 -6.13
C LEU A 164 13.49 13.77 -7.09
N GLY A 165 14.35 12.91 -6.58
CA GLY A 165 15.20 12.04 -7.40
C GLY A 165 14.40 11.06 -8.26
N LEU A 166 13.34 10.45 -7.70
CA LEU A 166 12.41 9.59 -8.43
C LEU A 166 11.66 10.37 -9.53
N ALA A 167 11.17 11.58 -9.22
CA ALA A 167 10.52 12.45 -10.20
C ALA A 167 11.49 12.85 -11.32
N GLU A 168 12.75 13.17 -11.00
CA GLU A 168 13.76 13.51 -12.00
C GLU A 168 14.12 12.32 -12.89
N ALA A 169 14.24 11.11 -12.34
CA ALA A 169 14.43 9.89 -13.11
C ALA A 169 13.26 9.66 -14.08
N ALA A 170 12.02 9.80 -13.60
CA ALA A 170 10.84 9.69 -14.44
C ALA A 170 10.80 10.76 -15.54
N ARG A 171 11.22 11.99 -15.24
CA ARG A 171 11.29 13.10 -16.21
C ARG A 171 12.31 12.82 -17.29
N ARG A 172 13.54 12.44 -16.91
CA ARG A 172 14.65 12.13 -17.83
C ARG A 172 14.30 11.04 -18.82
N HIS A 173 13.61 10.00 -18.35
CA HIS A 173 13.26 8.83 -19.15
C HIS A 173 11.82 8.84 -19.67
N ARG A 174 11.08 9.95 -19.46
CA ARG A 174 9.68 10.15 -19.90
C ARG A 174 8.70 9.09 -19.38
N LEU A 175 8.96 8.56 -18.19
CA LEU A 175 8.15 7.52 -17.59
C LEU A 175 6.80 8.06 -17.09
N VAL A 176 5.82 7.18 -17.06
CA VAL A 176 4.57 7.37 -16.32
C VAL A 176 4.84 7.10 -14.83
N LEU A 177 4.29 7.91 -13.94
CA LEU A 177 4.36 7.69 -12.50
C LEU A 177 3.10 6.96 -12.02
N PHE A 178 3.28 5.82 -11.38
CA PHE A 178 2.28 5.18 -10.53
C PHE A 178 2.63 5.44 -9.07
N THR A 179 1.73 6.07 -8.30
CA THR A 179 1.96 6.35 -6.88
C THR A 179 0.88 5.70 -6.02
N ASP A 180 1.27 4.71 -5.24
CA ASP A 180 0.41 4.05 -4.26
C ASP A 180 0.54 4.74 -2.91
N GLU A 181 -0.49 5.51 -2.55
CA GLU A 181 -0.52 6.36 -1.36
C GLU A 181 -1.58 5.89 -0.34
N VAL A 182 -1.99 4.61 -0.37
CA VAL A 182 -3.06 4.07 0.50
C VAL A 182 -2.75 4.14 2.00
N HIS A 183 -1.49 4.40 2.37
CA HIS A 183 -1.06 4.56 3.76
C HIS A 183 -0.69 6.01 4.12
N ASP A 184 -1.00 7.00 3.29
CA ASP A 184 -0.62 8.41 3.40
C ASP A 184 -0.88 9.05 4.77
N LYS A 185 -1.91 8.59 5.50
CA LYS A 185 -2.33 9.10 6.82
C LYS A 185 -1.88 8.21 7.99
N ILE A 186 -1.14 7.14 7.71
CA ILE A 186 -0.58 6.27 8.76
C ILE A 186 0.91 6.53 8.83
N LEU A 187 1.26 7.55 9.61
CA LEU A 187 2.60 8.08 9.75
C LEU A 187 2.97 8.10 11.23
N PHE A 188 4.23 7.86 11.54
CA PHE A 188 4.72 7.80 12.91
C PHE A 188 5.84 8.81 13.11
N ASP A 189 6.02 9.21 14.36
CA ASP A 189 7.04 10.16 14.80
C ASP A 189 6.91 11.50 14.02
N ASP A 190 7.98 11.97 13.41
CA ASP A 190 8.07 13.19 12.61
C ASP A 190 7.88 12.97 11.10
N ALA A 191 7.46 11.76 10.69
CA ALA A 191 7.29 11.45 9.29
C ALA A 191 6.16 12.27 8.65
N ALA A 192 6.41 12.81 7.47
CA ALA A 192 5.42 13.54 6.67
C ALA A 192 5.28 12.89 5.30
N HIS A 193 4.04 12.62 4.90
CA HIS A 193 3.75 12.19 3.53
C HIS A 193 3.75 13.38 2.59
N ILE A 194 4.46 13.25 1.48
CA ILE A 194 4.48 14.23 0.39
C ILE A 194 3.89 13.54 -0.84
N PRO A 195 2.71 13.95 -1.34
CA PRO A 195 2.17 13.40 -2.58
C PRO A 195 3.14 13.66 -3.73
N LEU A 196 3.54 12.60 -4.45
CA LEU A 196 4.55 12.75 -5.51
C LEU A 196 4.08 13.69 -6.62
N ALA A 197 2.78 13.76 -6.88
CA ALA A 197 2.18 14.67 -7.85
C ALA A 197 2.44 16.16 -7.54
N THR A 198 2.72 16.54 -6.28
CA THR A 198 3.10 17.91 -5.92
C THR A 198 4.51 18.29 -6.39
N LEU A 199 5.40 17.29 -6.49
CA LEU A 199 6.79 17.46 -6.89
C LEU A 199 7.02 17.26 -8.40
N ALA A 200 6.03 16.71 -9.09
CA ALA A 200 6.10 16.34 -10.50
C ALA A 200 4.91 16.87 -11.32
N PRO A 201 4.57 18.18 -11.28
CA PRO A 201 3.38 18.72 -11.95
C PRO A 201 3.44 18.65 -13.48
N ASP A 202 4.61 18.44 -14.04
CA ASP A 202 4.91 18.31 -15.46
C ASP A 202 4.88 16.85 -15.96
N LEU A 203 4.77 15.87 -15.05
CA LEU A 203 4.72 14.46 -15.37
C LEU A 203 3.28 13.92 -15.34
N LEU A 204 3.06 12.86 -16.13
CA LEU A 204 1.84 12.08 -16.04
C LEU A 204 1.92 11.20 -14.78
N CYS A 205 1.00 11.41 -13.84
CA CYS A 205 0.98 10.74 -12.57
C CYS A 205 -0.41 10.12 -12.30
N PHE A 206 -0.43 8.84 -11.96
CA PHE A 206 -1.58 8.08 -11.50
C PHE A 206 -1.43 7.89 -10.00
N THR A 207 -2.21 8.59 -9.20
CA THR A 207 -2.19 8.50 -7.74
C THR A 207 -3.34 7.63 -7.23
N PHE A 208 -3.00 6.56 -6.51
CA PHE A 208 -3.96 5.60 -5.95
C PHE A 208 -4.08 5.77 -4.44
N ASN A 209 -5.31 5.82 -3.96
CA ASN A 209 -5.59 5.89 -2.52
C ASN A 209 -6.97 5.27 -2.21
N GLY A 210 -7.37 5.24 -0.93
CA GLY A 210 -8.66 4.68 -0.55
C GLY A 210 -8.91 4.65 0.94
N LEU A 211 -10.06 4.11 1.32
CA LEU A 211 -10.53 4.10 2.70
C LEU A 211 -10.11 2.87 3.51
N SER A 212 -9.47 1.89 2.88
CA SER A 212 -9.23 0.56 3.48
C SER A 212 -8.33 0.60 4.72
N LYS A 213 -7.33 1.48 4.76
CA LYS A 213 -6.28 1.49 5.78
C LYS A 213 -6.52 2.56 6.84
N ALA A 214 -6.35 3.82 6.49
CA ALA A 214 -6.47 4.93 7.42
C ALA A 214 -7.87 5.06 8.04
N TYR A 215 -8.92 4.74 7.27
CA TYR A 215 -10.32 4.86 7.72
C TYR A 215 -10.94 3.54 8.21
N ARG A 216 -10.21 2.42 8.14
CA ARG A 216 -10.60 1.11 8.70
C ARG A 216 -11.89 0.53 8.12
N VAL A 217 -12.20 0.84 6.88
CA VAL A 217 -13.37 0.32 6.14
C VAL A 217 -12.95 -0.47 4.91
N GLY A 218 -11.95 -1.36 5.06
CA GLY A 218 -11.43 -2.19 3.97
C GLY A 218 -12.50 -3.03 3.27
N GLY A 219 -13.51 -3.47 4.01
CA GLY A 219 -14.66 -4.21 3.49
C GLY A 219 -15.62 -3.38 2.63
N PHE A 220 -15.61 -2.05 2.73
CA PHE A 220 -16.44 -1.18 1.88
C PHE A 220 -15.97 -1.16 0.43
N ARG A 221 -14.71 -1.51 0.19
CA ARG A 221 -14.15 -1.47 -1.17
C ARG A 221 -14.30 -0.11 -1.84
N ALA A 222 -13.95 0.97 -1.13
CA ALA A 222 -13.91 2.32 -1.66
C ALA A 222 -12.45 2.80 -1.82
N GLY A 223 -12.07 3.09 -3.06
CA GLY A 223 -10.77 3.65 -3.42
C GLY A 223 -10.91 4.58 -4.62
N TRP A 224 -9.85 5.29 -4.94
CA TRP A 224 -9.82 6.20 -6.07
C TRP A 224 -8.47 6.24 -6.75
N LEU A 225 -8.51 6.62 -8.01
CA LEU A 225 -7.39 7.02 -8.85
C LEU A 225 -7.58 8.49 -9.21
N LEU A 226 -6.53 9.27 -9.00
CA LEU A 226 -6.42 10.64 -9.51
C LEU A 226 -5.35 10.68 -10.60
N LEU A 227 -5.72 11.14 -11.79
CA LEU A 227 -4.80 11.36 -12.91
C LEU A 227 -4.40 12.84 -12.95
N THR A 228 -3.09 13.14 -12.87
CA THR A 228 -2.56 14.50 -12.93
C THR A 228 -1.44 14.63 -13.96
N GLY A 229 -1.17 15.84 -14.39
CA GLY A 229 -0.13 16.16 -15.38
C GLY A 229 -0.60 17.13 -16.46
N PRO A 230 0.23 17.38 -17.48
CA PRO A 230 -0.15 18.21 -18.63
C PRO A 230 -1.32 17.59 -19.42
N LEU A 231 -2.32 18.40 -19.80
CA LEU A 231 -3.55 17.94 -20.46
C LEU A 231 -3.26 17.04 -21.68
N ARG A 232 -2.34 17.44 -22.56
CA ARG A 232 -1.94 16.64 -23.73
C ARG A 232 -1.42 15.24 -23.41
N ARG A 233 -0.93 15.01 -22.18
CA ARG A 233 -0.45 13.71 -21.71
C ARG A 233 -1.51 12.92 -20.98
N THR A 234 -2.43 13.59 -20.29
CA THR A 234 -3.50 12.93 -19.52
C THR A 234 -4.66 12.48 -20.40
N THR A 235 -5.01 13.23 -21.45
CA THR A 235 -6.19 12.98 -22.29
C THR A 235 -6.26 11.54 -22.85
N PRO A 236 -5.23 10.98 -23.50
CA PRO A 236 -5.32 9.62 -24.05
C PRO A 236 -5.58 8.56 -22.99
N PHE A 237 -4.96 8.73 -21.81
CA PHE A 237 -5.14 7.79 -20.70
C PHE A 237 -6.48 7.97 -19.99
N ALA A 238 -7.00 9.20 -19.92
CA ALA A 238 -8.34 9.47 -19.43
C ALA A 238 -9.39 8.81 -20.35
N GLU A 239 -9.21 8.86 -21.66
CA GLU A 239 -10.09 8.17 -22.63
C GLU A 239 -10.06 6.65 -22.44
N ALA A 240 -8.88 6.05 -22.30
CA ALA A 240 -8.72 4.61 -22.03
C ALA A 240 -9.36 4.21 -20.69
N LEU A 241 -9.12 4.98 -19.63
CA LEU A 241 -9.73 4.75 -18.31
C LEU A 241 -11.26 4.92 -18.36
N ASN A 242 -11.79 5.88 -19.13
CA ASN A 242 -13.23 6.06 -19.31
C ASN A 242 -13.86 4.84 -20.00
N ALA A 243 -13.20 4.30 -21.02
CA ALA A 243 -13.65 3.08 -21.69
C ALA A 243 -13.69 1.88 -20.74
N LEU A 244 -12.62 1.66 -19.98
CA LEU A 244 -12.55 0.59 -18.97
C LEU A 244 -13.58 0.78 -17.85
N ALA A 245 -13.79 2.02 -17.39
CA ALA A 245 -14.81 2.33 -16.39
C ALA A 245 -16.23 2.07 -16.91
N ALA A 246 -16.49 2.41 -18.18
CA ALA A 246 -17.79 2.14 -18.82
C ALA A 246 -18.05 0.63 -18.99
N LEU A 247 -17.04 -0.16 -19.36
CA LEU A 247 -17.14 -1.62 -19.47
C LEU A 247 -17.48 -2.29 -18.14
N ARG A 248 -16.97 -1.76 -17.04
CA ARG A 248 -17.31 -2.20 -15.68
C ARG A 248 -18.72 -1.81 -15.24
N GLY A 249 -19.36 -0.84 -15.86
CA GLY A 249 -20.61 -0.19 -15.45
C GLY A 249 -20.37 0.96 -14.48
N CYS A 250 -20.38 0.70 -13.17
CA CYS A 250 -20.01 1.70 -12.15
C CYS A 250 -19.42 1.01 -10.92
N PRO A 251 -18.71 1.76 -10.04
CA PRO A 251 -18.28 1.20 -8.76
C PRO A 251 -19.47 1.01 -7.81
N ASN A 252 -19.28 0.20 -6.77
CA ASN A 252 -20.24 -0.02 -5.70
C ASN A 252 -20.74 1.32 -5.13
N VAL A 253 -22.02 1.62 -5.35
CA VAL A 253 -22.63 2.93 -5.01
C VAL A 253 -22.67 3.18 -3.50
N PRO A 254 -23.17 2.26 -2.64
CA PRO A 254 -23.23 2.47 -1.20
C PRO A 254 -21.90 2.88 -0.57
N ALA A 255 -20.82 2.23 -0.97
CA ALA A 255 -19.50 2.48 -0.41
C ALA A 255 -18.93 3.88 -0.73
N GLN A 256 -19.33 4.47 -1.84
CA GLN A 256 -18.86 5.79 -2.26
C GLN A 256 -19.35 6.91 -1.36
N HIS A 257 -20.48 6.73 -0.67
CA HIS A 257 -21.01 7.69 0.31
C HIS A 257 -20.07 7.86 1.52
N ALA A 258 -19.17 6.91 1.76
CA ALA A 258 -18.15 7.02 2.81
C ALA A 258 -17.01 8.00 2.46
N ILE A 259 -16.79 8.32 1.18
CA ILE A 259 -15.59 9.06 0.74
C ILE A 259 -15.61 10.51 1.23
N ALA A 260 -16.72 11.22 1.05
CA ALA A 260 -16.79 12.64 1.44
C ALA A 260 -16.67 12.83 2.96
N PRO A 261 -17.41 12.11 3.84
CA PRO A 261 -17.23 12.23 5.28
C PRO A 261 -15.84 11.77 5.75
N ALA A 262 -15.26 10.73 5.14
CA ALA A 262 -13.91 10.27 5.48
C ALA A 262 -12.86 11.36 5.21
N LEU A 263 -12.89 11.99 4.03
CA LEU A 263 -11.93 13.02 3.66
C LEU A 263 -12.15 14.35 4.41
N GLY A 264 -13.36 14.63 4.87
CA GLY A 264 -13.69 15.78 5.72
C GLY A 264 -13.33 15.61 7.21
N SER A 265 -12.92 14.38 7.63
CA SER A 265 -12.61 14.07 9.03
C SER A 265 -11.10 13.89 9.26
N SER A 266 -10.64 14.23 10.47
CA SER A 266 -9.27 13.93 10.93
C SER A 266 -9.09 12.49 11.45
N GLY A 267 -10.12 11.66 11.36
CA GLY A 267 -10.19 10.34 12.01
C GLY A 267 -9.19 9.30 11.53
N GLY A 268 -8.50 9.53 10.39
CA GLY A 268 -7.50 8.60 9.86
C GLY A 268 -6.14 8.63 10.59
N SER A 269 -5.71 9.82 11.04
CA SER A 269 -4.36 10.02 11.59
C SER A 269 -4.27 9.86 13.12
N ALA A 270 -5.37 10.01 13.84
CA ALA A 270 -5.36 10.07 15.32
C ALA A 270 -4.74 8.82 16.00
N MET A 271 -4.87 7.66 15.37
CA MET A 271 -4.35 6.40 15.94
C MET A 271 -2.83 6.21 15.75
N ALA A 272 -2.24 6.91 14.82
CA ALA A 272 -0.80 6.87 14.55
C ALA A 272 -0.02 7.98 15.29
N LEU A 273 -0.72 8.93 15.92
CA LEU A 273 -0.10 9.99 16.72
C LEU A 273 0.66 9.40 17.93
N PRO A 274 1.67 10.12 18.48
CA PRO A 274 2.37 9.72 19.69
C PRO A 274 1.36 9.43 20.84
N GLY A 275 1.56 8.29 21.52
CA GLY A 275 0.59 7.80 22.53
C GLY A 275 -0.68 7.17 21.95
N GLY A 276 -0.81 7.09 20.63
CA GLY A 276 -1.87 6.33 19.98
C GLY A 276 -1.53 4.85 19.84
N ARG A 277 -2.54 4.00 19.93
CA ARG A 277 -2.40 2.54 19.92
C ARG A 277 -1.52 1.98 18.79
N LEU A 278 -1.61 2.52 17.56
CA LEU A 278 -0.77 2.06 16.45
C LEU A 278 0.71 2.40 16.64
N ALA A 279 1.01 3.58 17.19
CA ALA A 279 2.39 4.00 17.45
C ALA A 279 3.02 3.11 18.54
N GLU A 280 2.29 2.87 19.65
CA GLU A 280 2.76 1.99 20.71
C GLU A 280 2.99 0.55 20.24
N GLN A 281 2.08 -0.01 19.45
CA GLN A 281 2.20 -1.37 18.90
C GLN A 281 3.35 -1.48 17.90
N ARG A 282 3.56 -0.45 17.05
CA ARG A 282 4.70 -0.39 16.13
C ARG A 282 6.02 -0.35 16.89
N ASP A 283 6.14 0.50 17.92
CA ASP A 283 7.35 0.64 18.72
C ASP A 283 7.67 -0.66 19.45
N LEU A 284 6.67 -1.28 20.06
CA LEU A 284 6.83 -2.56 20.72
C LEU A 284 7.26 -3.66 19.75
N ALA A 285 6.58 -3.79 18.60
CA ALA A 285 6.93 -4.82 17.61
C ALA A 285 8.38 -4.66 17.12
N TRP A 286 8.79 -3.42 16.83
CA TRP A 286 10.16 -3.12 16.44
C TRP A 286 11.16 -3.46 17.54
N GLN A 287 10.89 -3.08 18.78
CA GLN A 287 11.76 -3.34 19.93
C GLN A 287 11.91 -4.84 20.18
N VAL A 288 10.79 -5.56 20.35
CA VAL A 288 10.82 -7.00 20.68
C VAL A 288 11.49 -7.82 19.58
N LEU A 289 11.26 -7.48 18.29
CA LEU A 289 11.94 -8.15 17.18
C LEU A 289 13.48 -8.00 17.27
N ASN A 290 13.97 -6.79 17.56
CA ASN A 290 15.40 -6.57 17.68
C ASN A 290 15.99 -7.21 18.95
N ASP A 291 15.24 -7.21 20.06
CA ASP A 291 15.64 -7.85 21.33
C ASP A 291 15.85 -9.37 21.19
N VAL A 292 15.01 -10.03 20.37
CA VAL A 292 15.16 -11.47 20.06
C VAL A 292 16.10 -11.74 18.89
N GLY A 293 16.86 -10.75 18.41
CA GLY A 293 17.85 -10.91 17.34
C GLY A 293 17.30 -10.90 15.92
N MET A 294 16.00 -10.68 15.72
CA MET A 294 15.39 -10.46 14.41
C MET A 294 15.57 -8.99 14.00
N ARG A 295 16.49 -8.71 13.10
CA ARG A 295 16.80 -7.34 12.68
C ARG A 295 15.61 -6.70 11.96
N CYS A 296 15.18 -5.55 12.44
CA CYS A 296 14.11 -4.77 11.86
C CYS A 296 14.42 -3.28 11.87
N VAL A 297 14.26 -2.62 10.73
CA VAL A 297 14.29 -1.15 10.65
C VAL A 297 12.98 -0.61 11.23
N LYS A 298 13.05 0.45 12.05
CA LYS A 298 11.86 1.07 12.64
C LYS A 298 10.95 1.66 11.55
N PRO A 299 9.72 1.17 11.39
CA PRO A 299 8.80 1.72 10.39
C PRO A 299 8.43 3.17 10.73
N ARG A 300 8.40 4.02 9.72
CA ARG A 300 7.96 5.43 9.84
C ARG A 300 6.52 5.64 9.37
N GLY A 301 5.91 4.61 8.79
CA GLY A 301 4.51 4.64 8.33
C GLY A 301 3.95 3.25 8.09
N ALA A 302 2.74 3.19 7.54
CA ALA A 302 1.99 1.98 7.24
C ALA A 302 1.68 1.12 8.48
N LEU A 303 1.48 -0.19 8.31
CA LEU A 303 0.98 -1.10 9.34
C LEU A 303 1.89 -2.33 9.52
N TYR A 304 3.14 -2.26 9.08
CA TYR A 304 4.01 -3.43 8.89
C TYR A 304 5.37 -3.24 9.53
N VAL A 305 5.95 -4.38 9.93
CA VAL A 305 7.39 -4.57 10.15
C VAL A 305 7.89 -5.62 9.16
N PHE A 306 9.09 -5.42 8.62
CA PHE A 306 9.75 -6.33 7.68
C PHE A 306 11.08 -6.77 8.28
N ALA A 307 11.02 -7.87 9.04
CA ALA A 307 12.10 -8.32 9.89
C ALA A 307 12.97 -9.40 9.22
N SER A 308 14.28 -9.30 9.41
CA SER A 308 15.26 -10.31 9.00
C SER A 308 15.55 -11.29 10.15
N HIS A 309 15.58 -12.58 9.85
CA HIS A 309 15.98 -13.64 10.79
C HIS A 309 17.39 -14.18 10.53
N ARG A 310 18.25 -13.48 9.75
CA ARG A 310 19.62 -13.89 9.41
C ARG A 310 20.55 -14.14 10.60
N ARG A 311 20.20 -13.66 11.80
CA ARG A 311 20.99 -13.89 13.03
C ARG A 311 20.68 -15.23 13.70
N THR A 312 19.64 -15.93 13.26
CA THR A 312 19.37 -17.28 13.72
C THR A 312 20.27 -18.25 12.97
N GLU A 313 20.69 -19.33 13.62
CA GLU A 313 21.51 -20.38 12.98
C GLU A 313 20.72 -21.22 11.98
N ALA A 314 19.43 -20.93 11.82
CA ALA A 314 18.55 -21.64 10.92
C ALA A 314 19.00 -21.49 9.45
N ARG A 315 19.28 -22.60 8.80
CA ARG A 315 19.50 -22.66 7.35
C ARG A 315 18.16 -22.79 6.65
N ILE A 316 17.59 -21.64 6.25
CA ILE A 316 16.29 -21.61 5.58
C ILE A 316 16.53 -21.51 4.07
N ALA A 317 16.02 -22.47 3.33
CA ALA A 317 16.08 -22.52 1.88
C ALA A 317 14.78 -21.98 1.24
N ASP A 318 13.65 -22.10 1.94
CA ASP A 318 12.32 -21.69 1.46
C ASP A 318 11.53 -21.03 2.61
N ASP A 319 11.34 -19.70 2.50
CA ASP A 319 10.61 -18.91 3.50
C ASP A 319 9.09 -19.13 3.48
N ARG A 320 8.53 -19.62 2.37
CA ARG A 320 7.11 -20.03 2.31
C ARG A 320 6.87 -21.30 3.10
N ARG A 321 7.77 -22.26 2.98
CA ARG A 321 7.73 -23.48 3.78
C ARG A 321 7.92 -23.15 5.26
N LEU A 322 8.88 -22.26 5.58
CA LEU A 322 9.05 -21.74 6.95
C LEU A 322 7.75 -21.15 7.51
N ALA A 323 7.08 -20.28 6.76
CA ALA A 323 5.82 -19.66 7.20
C ALA A 323 4.69 -20.69 7.41
N LEU A 324 4.65 -21.74 6.58
CA LEU A 324 3.69 -22.84 6.73
C LEU A 324 4.00 -23.72 7.96
N ASP A 325 5.26 -23.99 8.25
CA ASP A 325 5.66 -24.80 9.39
C ASP A 325 5.48 -24.01 10.70
N LEU A 326 5.76 -22.70 10.72
CA LEU A 326 5.42 -21.80 11.82
C LEU A 326 3.89 -21.79 12.07
N LEU A 327 3.08 -21.75 11.02
CA LEU A 327 1.63 -21.87 11.14
C LEU A 327 1.21 -23.21 11.75
N ARG A 328 1.81 -24.32 11.34
CA ARG A 328 1.47 -25.67 11.81
C ARG A 328 1.83 -25.89 13.27
N GLN A 329 2.99 -25.42 13.68
CA GLN A 329 3.54 -25.67 15.02
C GLN A 329 3.06 -24.61 16.01
N GLU A 330 3.19 -23.33 15.66
CA GLU A 330 2.94 -22.22 16.54
C GLU A 330 1.56 -21.55 16.35
N HIS A 331 0.80 -21.94 15.32
CA HIS A 331 -0.49 -21.32 14.96
C HIS A 331 -0.37 -19.80 14.66
N ILE A 332 0.81 -19.36 14.21
CA ILE A 332 1.10 -17.98 13.81
C ILE A 332 1.25 -17.93 12.29
N LEU A 333 0.48 -17.06 11.63
CA LEU A 333 0.52 -16.88 10.19
C LEU A 333 1.12 -15.52 9.86
N VAL A 334 2.30 -15.52 9.27
CA VAL A 334 3.06 -14.36 8.78
C VAL A 334 3.16 -14.41 7.27
N ALA A 335 3.59 -13.31 6.65
CA ALA A 335 3.87 -13.31 5.21
C ALA A 335 5.38 -13.46 4.97
N PRO A 336 5.82 -14.43 4.13
CA PRO A 336 7.23 -14.60 3.78
C PRO A 336 7.74 -13.44 2.92
N GLY A 337 9.04 -13.16 2.97
CA GLY A 337 9.66 -12.09 2.19
C GLY A 337 9.56 -12.29 0.69
N SER A 338 9.60 -13.55 0.23
CA SER A 338 9.45 -13.93 -1.18
C SER A 338 8.12 -13.48 -1.80
N ASP A 339 7.04 -13.35 -1.01
CA ASP A 339 5.77 -12.81 -1.50
C ASP A 339 5.87 -11.32 -1.90
N PHE A 340 6.90 -10.62 -1.43
CA PHE A 340 7.20 -9.22 -1.77
C PHE A 340 8.34 -9.09 -2.78
N GLY A 341 8.70 -10.18 -3.46
CA GLY A 341 9.80 -10.23 -4.42
C GLY A 341 11.19 -10.25 -3.78
N TRP A 342 11.30 -10.37 -2.44
CA TRP A 342 12.59 -10.42 -1.78
C TRP A 342 13.35 -11.70 -2.15
N PRO A 343 14.62 -11.59 -2.64
CA PRO A 343 15.28 -12.72 -3.28
C PRO A 343 15.85 -13.75 -2.29
N ALA A 344 16.08 -13.36 -1.04
CA ALA A 344 16.63 -14.26 -0.02
C ALA A 344 15.51 -14.76 0.92
N PRO A 345 15.54 -16.02 1.36
CA PRO A 345 14.53 -16.59 2.25
C PRO A 345 14.77 -16.21 3.72
N ASP A 346 15.06 -14.94 3.98
CA ASP A 346 15.55 -14.44 5.26
C ASP A 346 14.64 -13.36 5.89
N ARG A 347 13.43 -13.18 5.35
CA ARG A 347 12.53 -12.11 5.80
C ARG A 347 11.12 -12.59 6.06
N LEU A 348 10.51 -11.96 7.06
CA LEU A 348 9.09 -12.10 7.35
C LEU A 348 8.45 -10.72 7.49
N ARG A 349 7.24 -10.55 6.93
CA ARG A 349 6.42 -9.37 7.20
C ARG A 349 5.34 -9.73 8.22
N LEU A 350 5.24 -8.91 9.27
CA LEU A 350 4.19 -8.95 10.27
C LEU A 350 3.41 -7.63 10.27
N VAL A 351 2.11 -7.69 10.58
CA VAL A 351 1.31 -6.50 10.87
C VAL A 351 1.46 -6.10 12.33
N THR A 352 1.49 -4.80 12.60
CA THR A 352 1.62 -4.23 13.96
C THR A 352 0.27 -3.93 14.62
N LEU A 353 -0.78 -4.68 14.23
CA LEU A 353 -2.17 -4.40 14.62
C LEU A 353 -2.65 -5.17 15.85
N ALA A 354 -1.98 -6.25 16.23
CA ALA A 354 -2.35 -7.05 17.39
C ALA A 354 -2.03 -6.30 18.71
N SER A 355 -2.68 -6.68 19.81
CA SER A 355 -2.37 -6.09 21.12
C SER A 355 -0.90 -6.31 21.51
N SER A 356 -0.37 -5.46 22.38
CA SER A 356 1.01 -5.51 22.86
C SER A 356 1.41 -6.90 23.36
N ASP A 357 0.59 -7.49 24.21
CA ASP A 357 0.83 -8.84 24.75
C ASP A 357 0.84 -9.90 23.64
N THR A 358 -0.10 -9.81 22.69
CA THR A 358 -0.20 -10.74 21.58
C THR A 358 1.00 -10.62 20.63
N LEU A 359 1.47 -9.40 20.34
CA LEU A 359 2.65 -9.16 19.52
C LEU A 359 3.91 -9.71 20.20
N THR A 360 4.10 -9.43 21.48
CA THR A 360 5.22 -9.93 22.28
C THR A 360 5.27 -11.46 22.29
N ASP A 361 4.14 -12.12 22.62
CA ASP A 361 4.04 -13.57 22.61
C ASP A 361 4.36 -14.15 21.21
N ALA A 362 3.78 -13.59 20.17
CA ALA A 362 4.01 -14.04 18.80
C ALA A 362 5.46 -13.92 18.36
N VAL A 363 6.12 -12.81 18.69
CA VAL A 363 7.53 -12.58 18.31
C VAL A 363 8.46 -13.53 19.07
N ILE A 364 8.25 -13.71 20.38
CA ILE A 364 9.05 -14.62 21.20
C ILE A 364 8.90 -16.08 20.70
N ARG A 365 7.68 -16.52 20.43
CA ARG A 365 7.42 -17.87 19.91
C ARG A 365 8.01 -18.06 18.51
N THR A 366 7.91 -17.05 17.64
CA THR A 366 8.54 -17.08 16.32
C THR A 366 10.06 -17.16 16.43
N SER A 367 10.68 -16.42 17.34
CA SER A 367 12.14 -16.48 17.56
C SER A 367 12.57 -17.86 18.05
N ARG A 368 11.89 -18.41 19.06
CA ARG A 368 12.20 -19.77 19.56
C ARG A 368 12.03 -20.83 18.48
N PHE A 369 10.96 -20.75 17.71
CA PHE A 369 10.74 -21.63 16.57
C PHE A 369 11.89 -21.56 15.56
N LEU A 370 12.39 -20.34 15.24
CA LEU A 370 13.50 -20.13 14.30
C LEU A 370 14.82 -20.68 14.83
N GLU A 371 15.09 -20.63 16.14
CA GLU A 371 16.29 -21.19 16.76
C GLU A 371 16.36 -22.72 16.63
N GLU A 372 15.21 -23.39 16.70
CA GLU A 372 15.09 -24.84 16.62
C GLU A 372 14.85 -25.36 15.19
N TYR A 373 14.54 -24.46 14.24
CA TYR A 373 14.10 -24.83 12.91
C TYR A 373 15.24 -25.28 12.01
N GLN A 374 15.11 -26.48 11.48
CA GLN A 374 15.97 -27.05 10.44
C GLN A 374 15.13 -27.49 9.26
N GLN A 375 15.48 -27.04 8.05
CA GLN A 375 14.88 -27.49 6.80
C GLN A 375 15.57 -28.71 6.24
#